data_e161d3a051d66a02857f22ea314c9b8a
#
_entry.id   e161d3a051d66a02857f22ea314c9b8a
#
_cell.length_a   1.000
_cell.length_b   1.000
_cell.length_c   1.000
_cell.angle_alpha   90.00
_cell.angle_beta   90.00
_cell.angle_gamma   90.00
#
_symmetry.space_group_name_H-M   'P 1'
#
loop_
_entity.id
_entity.type
_entity.pdbx_description
1 polymer ?
#
loop_
_entity_poly.entity_id
_entity_poly.type
_entity_poly.pdbx_seq_one_letter_code
_entity_poly.pdbx_strand_id
1 'polypeptide(L)'
;LREPGVYRGKCAELCGKDHGFMPIVLVAKTEEDYQAWVDEQKGAAAAEAASATRTWSMDELMAKGESVYQTNCSACHMAGGEGIPAAGFPALKGGKIATGPVAGHLDIVLHGSKQNPAMAAFGQQLGDAELAAVITYERNAFGNDTGDLVQPADVAAAR
;
A
#
# COMPACT_ATOMS: atom_id res chain seq x y z
N LEU A 1 -16.58 10.70 -28.27
CA LEU A 1 -16.94 11.86 -27.46
C LEU A 1 -16.58 13.10 -28.25
N ARG A 2 -17.46 14.11 -28.26
CA ARG A 2 -17.27 15.33 -29.02
C ARG A 2 -16.82 16.51 -28.16
N GLU A 3 -17.03 16.41 -26.85
CA GLU A 3 -16.74 17.50 -25.91
C GLU A 3 -16.00 16.93 -24.68
N PRO A 4 -15.10 17.72 -24.07
CA PRO A 4 -14.52 17.40 -22.79
C PRO A 4 -15.59 17.29 -21.70
N GLY A 5 -15.42 16.35 -20.76
CA GLY A 5 -16.38 16.15 -19.68
C GLY A 5 -16.24 14.79 -18.98
N VAL A 6 -17.05 14.59 -17.97
CA VAL A 6 -17.11 13.32 -17.23
C VAL A 6 -18.35 12.54 -17.66
N TYR A 7 -18.15 11.42 -18.30
CA TYR A 7 -19.19 10.55 -18.80
C TYR A 7 -19.31 9.32 -17.90
N ARG A 8 -20.50 9.08 -17.39
CA ARG A 8 -20.78 7.98 -16.48
C ARG A 8 -21.61 6.92 -17.18
N GLY A 9 -21.20 5.68 -17.01
CA GLY A 9 -21.90 4.50 -17.48
C GLY A 9 -21.90 3.42 -16.41
N LYS A 10 -22.48 2.30 -16.76
CA LYS A 10 -22.48 1.09 -15.95
C LYS A 10 -22.51 -0.13 -16.87
N CYS A 11 -22.21 -1.30 -16.35
CA CYS A 11 -22.29 -2.53 -17.07
C CYS A 11 -23.72 -2.72 -17.61
N ALA A 12 -23.86 -2.95 -18.93
CA ALA A 12 -25.14 -3.04 -19.61
C ALA A 12 -25.64 -4.47 -19.78
N GLU A 13 -24.77 -5.48 -19.60
CA GLU A 13 -25.09 -6.88 -19.74
C GLU A 13 -24.81 -7.63 -18.44
N LEU A 14 -25.66 -8.56 -18.05
CA LEU A 14 -25.52 -9.34 -16.81
C LEU A 14 -24.21 -10.14 -16.82
N CYS A 15 -23.28 -9.75 -15.93
CA CYS A 15 -21.90 -10.27 -15.90
C CYS A 15 -21.51 -10.99 -14.60
N GLY A 16 -22.43 -11.13 -13.64
CA GLY A 16 -22.19 -11.84 -12.39
C GLY A 16 -22.75 -11.17 -11.14
N LYS A 17 -22.29 -11.63 -9.98
CA LYS A 17 -22.83 -11.29 -8.66
C LYS A 17 -22.89 -9.77 -8.38
N ASP A 18 -21.87 -9.02 -8.78
CA ASP A 18 -21.73 -7.59 -8.47
C ASP A 18 -22.08 -6.69 -9.68
N HIS A 19 -22.87 -7.20 -10.63
CA HIS A 19 -23.28 -6.50 -11.84
C HIS A 19 -23.80 -5.07 -11.60
N GLY A 20 -24.58 -4.85 -10.54
CA GLY A 20 -25.13 -3.53 -10.19
C GLY A 20 -24.09 -2.54 -9.65
N PHE A 21 -22.91 -3.00 -9.27
CA PHE A 21 -21.83 -2.22 -8.65
C PHE A 21 -20.63 -2.00 -9.58
N MET A 22 -20.86 -2.05 -10.89
CA MET A 22 -19.81 -1.85 -11.91
C MET A 22 -19.96 -0.49 -12.60
N PRO A 23 -19.62 0.63 -11.92
CA PRO A 23 -19.64 1.94 -12.53
C PRO A 23 -18.50 2.08 -13.54
N ILE A 24 -18.76 2.77 -14.65
CA ILE A 24 -17.77 3.20 -15.62
C ILE A 24 -17.70 4.70 -15.54
N VAL A 25 -16.51 5.27 -15.42
CA VAL A 25 -16.27 6.70 -15.47
C VAL A 25 -15.23 6.97 -16.54
N LEU A 26 -15.62 7.70 -17.56
CA LEU A 26 -14.74 8.15 -18.63
C LEU A 26 -14.60 9.66 -18.52
N VAL A 27 -13.36 10.11 -18.34
CA VAL A 27 -13.01 11.54 -18.32
C VAL A 27 -12.43 11.92 -19.66
N ALA A 28 -13.19 12.65 -20.47
CA ALA A 28 -12.69 13.24 -21.71
C ALA A 28 -12.07 14.59 -21.38
N LYS A 29 -10.83 14.79 -21.75
CA LYS A 29 -10.06 16.01 -21.51
C LYS A 29 -9.83 16.75 -22.84
N THR A 30 -9.55 18.03 -22.78
CA THR A 30 -8.93 18.75 -23.91
C THR A 30 -7.53 18.14 -24.16
N GLU A 31 -6.94 18.42 -25.32
CA GLU A 31 -5.56 17.99 -25.62
C GLU A 31 -4.57 18.56 -24.59
N GLU A 32 -4.74 19.84 -24.22
CA GLU A 32 -3.92 20.51 -23.22
C GLU A 32 -4.03 19.86 -21.83
N ASP A 33 -5.25 19.64 -21.35
CA ASP A 33 -5.50 19.00 -20.05
C ASP A 33 -5.06 17.54 -20.03
N TYR A 34 -5.16 16.85 -21.17
CA TYR A 34 -4.69 15.48 -21.29
C TYR A 34 -3.17 15.43 -21.22
N GLN A 35 -2.47 16.33 -21.92
CA GLN A 35 -1.02 16.40 -21.87
C GLN A 35 -0.51 16.77 -20.47
N ALA A 36 -1.16 17.73 -19.80
CA ALA A 36 -0.84 18.09 -18.43
C ALA A 36 -1.00 16.89 -17.48
N TRP A 37 -2.07 16.14 -17.63
CA TRP A 37 -2.27 14.90 -16.85
C TRP A 37 -1.22 13.83 -17.16
N VAL A 38 -0.84 13.65 -18.42
CA VAL A 38 0.24 12.71 -18.80
C VAL A 38 1.56 13.11 -18.14
N ASP A 39 1.90 14.39 -18.14
CA ASP A 39 3.13 14.90 -17.54
C ASP A 39 3.12 14.76 -16.02
N GLU A 40 1.97 14.96 -15.37
CA GLU A 40 1.78 14.68 -13.96
C GLU A 40 2.01 13.19 -13.63
N GLN A 41 1.41 12.27 -14.42
CA GLN A 41 1.61 10.83 -14.23
C GLN A 41 3.06 10.40 -14.43
N LYS A 42 3.73 10.95 -15.45
CA LYS A 42 5.17 10.69 -15.67
C LYS A 42 6.02 11.23 -14.52
N GLY A 43 5.70 12.42 -14.03
CA GLY A 43 6.37 13.02 -12.87
C GLY A 43 6.20 12.17 -11.61
N ALA A 44 5.00 11.70 -11.34
CA ALA A 44 4.73 10.81 -10.21
C ALA A 44 5.50 9.48 -10.33
N ALA A 45 5.51 8.86 -11.51
CA ALA A 45 6.26 7.63 -11.76
C ALA A 45 7.79 7.83 -11.60
N ALA A 46 8.31 8.97 -12.06
CA ALA A 46 9.73 9.30 -11.89
C ALA A 46 10.09 9.54 -10.41
N ALA A 47 9.20 10.21 -9.65
CA ALA A 47 9.37 10.42 -8.22
C ALA A 47 9.34 9.09 -7.45
N GLU A 48 8.46 8.17 -7.81
CA GLU A 48 8.40 6.83 -7.20
C GLU A 48 9.69 6.04 -7.50
N ALA A 49 10.15 6.04 -8.75
CA ALA A 49 11.40 5.39 -9.14
C ALA A 49 12.61 5.97 -8.37
N ALA A 50 12.66 7.29 -8.19
CA ALA A 50 13.71 7.95 -7.41
C ALA A 50 13.60 7.57 -5.91
N SER A 51 12.38 7.46 -5.39
CA SER A 51 12.14 7.08 -4.00
C SER A 51 12.59 5.65 -3.69
N ALA A 52 12.47 4.75 -4.66
CA ALA A 52 12.88 3.35 -4.53
C ALA A 52 14.42 3.17 -4.47
N THR A 53 15.19 4.13 -4.97
CA THR A 53 16.66 4.03 -5.07
C THR A 53 17.42 4.84 -4.04
N ARG A 54 16.77 5.81 -3.38
CA ARG A 54 17.43 6.64 -2.36
C ARG A 54 17.48 5.95 -1.00
N THR A 55 18.44 6.34 -0.18
CA THR A 55 18.47 5.98 1.25
C THR A 55 17.55 6.90 2.03
N TRP A 56 16.74 6.34 2.89
CA TRP A 56 15.78 7.03 3.75
C TRP A 56 16.25 7.05 5.20
N SER A 57 16.00 8.13 5.90
CA SER A 57 16.19 8.21 7.36
C SER A 57 15.04 7.52 8.11
N MET A 58 15.26 7.24 9.40
CA MET A 58 14.22 6.68 10.27
C MET A 58 13.00 7.60 10.32
N ASP A 59 13.19 8.90 10.52
CA ASP A 59 12.09 9.85 10.66
C ASP A 59 11.24 9.94 9.38
N GLU A 60 11.89 9.92 8.20
CA GLU A 60 11.19 9.93 6.92
C GLU A 60 10.36 8.65 6.72
N LEU A 61 10.95 7.48 7.04
CA LEU A 61 10.24 6.20 6.91
C LEU A 61 9.11 6.08 7.93
N MET A 62 9.30 6.55 9.15
CA MET A 62 8.24 6.57 10.16
C MET A 62 7.05 7.43 9.72
N ALA A 63 7.31 8.65 9.23
CA ALA A 63 6.25 9.55 8.77
C ALA A 63 5.50 8.99 7.54
N LYS A 64 6.22 8.47 6.55
CA LYS A 64 5.63 7.83 5.37
C LYS A 64 4.90 6.55 5.75
N GLY A 65 5.50 5.73 6.61
CA GLY A 65 4.97 4.45 7.06
C GLY A 65 3.66 4.59 7.84
N GLU A 66 3.54 5.61 8.68
CA GLU A 66 2.27 5.93 9.35
C GLU A 66 1.15 6.18 8.34
N SER A 67 1.40 7.00 7.31
CA SER A 67 0.42 7.28 6.26
C SER A 67 0.01 6.04 5.49
N VAL A 68 0.98 5.20 5.10
CA VAL A 68 0.74 3.92 4.40
C VAL A 68 -0.04 2.96 5.29
N TYR A 69 0.32 2.87 6.57
CA TYR A 69 -0.36 2.04 7.56
C TYR A 69 -1.84 2.42 7.72
N GLN A 70 -2.11 3.69 7.92
CA GLN A 70 -3.48 4.17 8.09
C GLN A 70 -4.36 3.87 6.87
N THR A 71 -3.79 3.92 5.68
CA THR A 71 -4.52 3.70 4.44
C THR A 71 -4.77 2.22 4.14
N ASN A 72 -3.77 1.36 4.42
CA ASN A 72 -3.78 -0.01 3.90
C ASN A 72 -3.90 -1.11 4.98
N CYS A 73 -3.50 -0.82 6.22
CA CYS A 73 -3.33 -1.83 7.26
C CYS A 73 -4.30 -1.67 8.44
N SER A 74 -4.59 -0.42 8.81
CA SER A 74 -5.34 -0.09 10.03
C SER A 74 -6.77 -0.63 10.06
N ALA A 75 -7.38 -0.85 8.90
CA ALA A 75 -8.73 -1.41 8.80
C ALA A 75 -8.84 -2.81 9.45
N CYS A 76 -7.77 -3.61 9.37
CA CYS A 76 -7.70 -4.95 9.95
C CYS A 76 -6.88 -4.97 11.25
N HIS A 77 -5.75 -4.25 11.28
CA HIS A 77 -4.82 -4.27 12.40
C HIS A 77 -5.09 -3.18 13.43
N MET A 78 -6.12 -2.35 13.24
CA MET A 78 -6.56 -1.22 14.07
C MET A 78 -5.49 -0.09 14.13
N ALA A 79 -5.91 1.11 14.48
CA ALA A 79 -5.04 2.28 14.46
C ALA A 79 -3.82 2.19 15.42
N GLY A 80 -3.96 1.46 16.52
CA GLY A 80 -2.90 1.23 17.51
C GLY A 80 -2.17 -0.10 17.36
N GLY A 81 -2.38 -0.83 16.26
CA GLY A 81 -1.72 -2.12 16.01
C GLY A 81 -2.21 -3.28 16.90
N GLU A 82 -3.32 -3.11 17.62
CA GLU A 82 -3.87 -4.13 18.54
C GLU A 82 -4.57 -5.30 17.84
N GLY A 83 -4.95 -5.10 16.56
CA GLY A 83 -5.67 -6.10 15.78
C GLY A 83 -7.06 -6.42 16.33
N ILE A 84 -7.69 -7.44 15.76
CA ILE A 84 -8.95 -8.03 16.23
C ILE A 84 -8.78 -9.56 16.23
N PRO A 85 -8.10 -10.14 17.22
CA PRO A 85 -7.76 -11.57 17.23
C PRO A 85 -8.97 -12.49 17.10
N ALA A 86 -10.12 -12.10 17.70
CA ALA A 86 -11.36 -12.85 17.57
C ALA A 86 -11.92 -12.91 16.14
N ALA A 87 -11.56 -11.96 15.29
CA ALA A 87 -11.89 -11.94 13.86
C ALA A 87 -10.76 -12.48 12.97
N GLY A 88 -9.68 -12.99 13.55
CA GLY A 88 -8.53 -13.52 12.82
C GLY A 88 -7.51 -12.47 12.38
N PHE A 89 -7.63 -11.22 12.85
CA PHE A 89 -6.67 -10.15 12.57
C PHE A 89 -5.68 -10.01 13.73
N PRO A 90 -4.44 -10.52 13.61
CA PRO A 90 -3.50 -10.52 14.71
C PRO A 90 -3.03 -9.11 15.07
N ALA A 91 -2.63 -8.93 16.34
CA ALA A 91 -1.96 -7.73 16.77
C ALA A 91 -0.56 -7.62 16.14
N LEU A 92 -0.21 -6.42 15.69
CA LEU A 92 1.15 -6.05 15.32
C LEU A 92 1.94 -5.56 16.53
N LYS A 93 1.24 -4.92 17.47
CA LYS A 93 1.78 -4.53 18.78
C LYS A 93 2.28 -5.76 19.54
N GLY A 94 3.58 -5.86 19.75
CA GLY A 94 4.22 -7.02 20.36
C GLY A 94 4.08 -8.31 19.53
N GLY A 95 3.65 -8.22 18.27
CA GLY A 95 3.43 -9.36 17.39
C GLY A 95 4.73 -10.03 17.01
N LYS A 96 4.77 -11.38 17.05
CA LYS A 96 5.99 -12.15 16.76
C LYS A 96 6.58 -11.91 15.37
N ILE A 97 5.76 -11.57 14.39
CA ILE A 97 6.23 -11.25 13.03
C ILE A 97 6.74 -9.81 13.00
N ALA A 98 5.96 -8.87 13.52
CA ALA A 98 6.33 -7.45 13.53
C ALA A 98 7.57 -7.15 14.37
N THR A 99 7.88 -7.93 15.39
CA THR A 99 9.07 -7.74 16.24
C THR A 99 10.14 -8.83 16.05
N GLY A 100 9.88 -9.82 15.19
CA GLY A 100 10.81 -10.90 14.87
C GLY A 100 11.80 -10.55 13.74
N PRO A 101 12.38 -11.53 13.05
CA PRO A 101 13.29 -11.29 11.94
C PRO A 101 12.62 -10.50 10.81
N VAL A 102 13.33 -9.48 10.28
CA VAL A 102 12.85 -8.59 9.21
C VAL A 102 12.38 -9.39 7.99
N ALA A 103 13.10 -10.43 7.60
CA ALA A 103 12.76 -11.27 6.45
C ALA A 103 11.37 -11.90 6.54
N GLY A 104 10.94 -12.33 7.74
CA GLY A 104 9.59 -12.88 7.94
C GLY A 104 8.50 -11.82 7.84
N HIS A 105 8.80 -10.59 8.24
CA HIS A 105 7.88 -9.47 8.10
C HIS A 105 7.77 -9.03 6.63
N LEU A 106 8.90 -8.94 5.92
CA LEU A 106 8.93 -8.70 4.47
C LEU A 106 8.12 -9.74 3.72
N ASP A 107 8.34 -11.03 3.99
CA ASP A 107 7.66 -12.12 3.30
C ASP A 107 6.13 -12.01 3.42
N ILE A 108 5.60 -11.81 4.64
CA ILE A 108 4.15 -11.75 4.84
C ILE A 108 3.52 -10.50 4.23
N VAL A 109 4.21 -9.35 4.23
CA VAL A 109 3.67 -8.13 3.62
C VAL A 109 3.74 -8.21 2.09
N LEU A 110 4.82 -8.76 1.53
CA LEU A 110 4.99 -8.92 0.10
C LEU A 110 4.02 -9.95 -0.50
N HIS A 111 3.90 -11.11 0.13
CA HIS A 111 3.25 -12.28 -0.47
C HIS A 111 1.92 -12.65 0.19
N GLY A 112 1.55 -11.96 1.29
CA GLY A 112 0.37 -12.30 2.07
C GLY A 112 0.56 -13.53 2.95
N SER A 113 -0.48 -13.90 3.69
CA SER A 113 -0.44 -15.05 4.58
C SER A 113 -1.03 -16.29 3.94
N LYS A 114 -0.24 -17.38 3.90
CA LYS A 114 -0.72 -18.70 3.47
C LYS A 114 -1.73 -19.31 4.46
N GLN A 115 -1.67 -18.88 5.72
CA GLN A 115 -2.52 -19.40 6.81
C GLN A 115 -3.81 -18.62 6.96
N ASN A 116 -3.79 -17.33 6.61
CA ASN A 116 -4.95 -16.44 6.69
C ASN A 116 -5.07 -15.62 5.40
N PRO A 117 -5.92 -16.03 4.45
CA PRO A 117 -6.07 -15.34 3.17
C PRO A 117 -6.66 -13.92 3.28
N ALA A 118 -7.16 -13.52 4.46
CA ALA A 118 -7.54 -12.13 4.71
C ALA A 118 -6.35 -11.17 4.76
N MET A 119 -5.14 -11.67 5.07
CA MET A 119 -3.90 -10.90 4.91
C MET A 119 -3.44 -11.02 3.46
N ALA A 120 -3.82 -10.03 2.67
CA ALA A 120 -3.50 -9.97 1.24
C ALA A 120 -2.00 -9.68 1.00
N ALA A 121 -1.55 -9.97 -0.22
CA ALA A 121 -0.23 -9.59 -0.70
C ALA A 121 -0.23 -8.12 -1.14
N PHE A 122 0.70 -7.33 -0.63
CA PHE A 122 0.87 -5.92 -1.00
C PHE A 122 2.00 -5.69 -1.99
N GLY A 123 2.79 -6.70 -2.29
CA GLY A 123 3.94 -6.58 -3.19
C GLY A 123 3.62 -6.05 -4.59
N GLN A 124 2.41 -6.21 -5.09
CA GLN A 124 1.97 -5.67 -6.39
C GLN A 124 1.16 -4.37 -6.26
N GLN A 125 0.86 -3.94 -5.05
CA GLN A 125 0.00 -2.78 -4.78
C GLN A 125 0.78 -1.57 -4.30
N LEU A 126 1.88 -1.80 -3.58
CA LEU A 126 2.72 -0.77 -2.98
C LEU A 126 4.13 -0.81 -3.56
N GLY A 127 4.72 0.36 -3.73
CA GLY A 127 6.11 0.52 -4.14
C GLY A 127 7.11 0.15 -3.04
N ASP A 128 8.37 -0.06 -3.42
CA ASP A 128 9.40 -0.50 -2.48
C ASP A 128 9.62 0.50 -1.33
N ALA A 129 9.53 1.80 -1.61
CA ALA A 129 9.65 2.82 -0.58
C ALA A 129 8.44 2.85 0.38
N GLU A 130 7.24 2.51 -0.09
CA GLU A 130 6.04 2.41 0.75
C GLU A 130 6.09 1.17 1.63
N LEU A 131 6.51 0.05 1.07
CA LEU A 131 6.69 -1.21 1.80
C LEU A 131 7.79 -1.09 2.86
N ALA A 132 8.94 -0.50 2.50
CA ALA A 132 10.02 -0.22 3.44
C ALA A 132 9.54 0.67 4.59
N ALA A 133 8.78 1.71 4.26
CA ALA A 133 8.26 2.66 5.24
C ALA A 133 7.25 2.01 6.19
N VAL A 134 6.26 1.29 5.68
CA VAL A 134 5.24 0.66 6.54
C VAL A 134 5.83 -0.42 7.44
N ILE A 135 6.75 -1.22 6.93
CA ILE A 135 7.44 -2.25 7.73
C ILE A 135 8.31 -1.60 8.81
N THR A 136 9.06 -0.54 8.49
CA THR A 136 9.82 0.24 9.47
C THR A 136 8.89 0.81 10.55
N TYR A 137 7.75 1.39 10.15
CA TYR A 137 6.75 1.94 11.07
C TYR A 137 6.20 0.87 12.00
N GLU A 138 5.70 -0.25 11.48
CA GLU A 138 5.11 -1.33 12.28
C GLU A 138 6.10 -1.94 13.29
N ARG A 139 7.39 -1.93 12.97
CA ARG A 139 8.46 -2.42 13.83
C ARG A 139 8.85 -1.46 14.95
N ASN A 140 8.57 -0.15 14.81
CA ASN A 140 8.99 0.89 15.75
C ASN A 140 7.82 1.70 16.35
N ALA A 141 6.57 1.44 15.91
CA ALA A 141 5.36 2.06 16.45
C ALA A 141 4.63 1.13 17.42
N PHE A 142 3.53 1.60 18.01
CA PHE A 142 2.63 0.84 18.88
C PHE A 142 3.26 0.34 20.18
N GLY A 143 4.44 0.81 20.52
CA GLY A 143 5.25 0.30 21.63
C GLY A 143 6.20 -0.84 21.21
N ASN A 144 6.25 -1.18 19.94
CA ASN A 144 7.36 -1.91 19.35
C ASN A 144 8.57 -0.95 19.28
N ASP A 145 9.75 -1.45 19.55
CA ASP A 145 11.00 -0.68 19.53
C ASP A 145 12.15 -1.60 19.11
N THR A 146 12.06 -2.07 17.86
CA THR A 146 13.09 -2.99 17.34
C THR A 146 14.34 -2.25 16.87
N GLY A 147 14.23 -0.96 16.56
CA GLY A 147 15.30 -0.15 15.97
C GLY A 147 15.61 -0.48 14.51
N ASP A 148 14.85 -1.41 13.90
CA ASP A 148 15.08 -1.81 12.51
C ASP A 148 14.68 -0.71 11.53
N LEU A 149 15.56 -0.46 10.58
CA LEU A 149 15.40 0.50 9.50
C LEU A 149 15.43 -0.27 8.16
N VAL A 150 14.26 -0.58 7.64
CA VAL A 150 14.13 -1.27 6.35
C VAL A 150 14.23 -0.26 5.21
N GLN A 151 15.10 -0.51 4.25
CA GLN A 151 15.29 0.35 3.08
C GLN A 151 14.52 -0.20 1.86
N PRO A 152 14.20 0.64 0.86
CA PRO A 152 13.61 0.17 -0.39
C PRO A 152 14.45 -0.92 -1.08
N ALA A 153 15.77 -0.86 -0.96
CA ALA A 153 16.67 -1.88 -1.51
C ALA A 153 16.50 -3.25 -0.84
N ASP A 154 16.15 -3.30 0.46
CA ASP A 154 15.89 -4.56 1.17
C ASP A 154 14.58 -5.19 0.67
N VAL A 155 13.58 -4.35 0.38
CA VAL A 155 12.31 -4.79 -0.20
C VAL A 155 12.52 -5.35 -1.61
N ALA A 156 13.25 -4.61 -2.46
CA ALA A 156 13.58 -5.04 -3.82
C ALA A 156 14.34 -6.38 -3.85
N ALA A 157 15.23 -6.60 -2.89
CA ALA A 157 15.97 -7.86 -2.76
C ALA A 157 15.11 -9.04 -2.27
N ALA A 158 13.98 -8.76 -1.62
CA ALA A 158 13.07 -9.77 -1.08
C ALA A 158 11.91 -10.13 -2.03
N ARG A 159 11.71 -9.37 -3.13
CA ARG A 159 10.71 -9.65 -4.17
C ARG A 159 11.14 -10.90 -4.97
#